data_fd31b1269b17ce1073c791c1d6be377a
#
_entry.id   fd31b1269b17ce1073c791c1d6be377a
#
_cell.length_a   1.000
_cell.length_b   1.000
_cell.length_c   1.000
_cell.angle_alpha   90.00
_cell.angle_beta   90.00
_cell.angle_gamma   90.00
#
_symmetry.space_group_name_H-M   'P 1'
#
loop_
_entity.id
_entity.type
_entity.pdbx_description
1 polymer ?
#
loop_
_entity_poly.entity_id
_entity_poly.type
_entity_poly.pdbx_seq_one_letter_code
_entity_poly.pdbx_strand_id
1 'polypeptide(L)'
;MSGCCHTHDAPTTVRLRRILIFVLILNAGMFGVEMADALDFLGDAATYGITLCVLTMSLRWRAGSALIKGVSMGLFGVFVLAMAVWQAVTGTLPGYQTMGVVGFAALSVNLLCALLLIRFREGDSNMRSVWLCSRNDAISNVALMIAAAGVFACETGWPDIAVAVVMAGLALSSSWQVIRHALAELRDGEPVPANRAALGRPR
;
A
#
# COMPACT_ATOMS: atom_id res chain seq x y z
N MET A 1 -10.25 -37.60 -22.94
CA MET A 1 -9.26 -36.69 -23.56
C MET A 1 -8.84 -35.72 -22.50
N SER A 2 -7.57 -35.77 -22.19
CA SER A 2 -6.94 -35.31 -20.95
C SER A 2 -6.79 -33.80 -20.94
N GLY A 3 -7.46 -33.13 -19.99
CA GLY A 3 -7.20 -31.73 -19.68
C GLY A 3 -5.89 -31.60 -18.90
N CYS A 4 -4.87 -31.03 -19.52
CA CYS A 4 -3.63 -30.68 -18.85
C CYS A 4 -3.88 -29.58 -17.82
N CYS A 5 -3.95 -29.95 -16.55
CA CYS A 5 -3.77 -29.00 -15.45
C CYS A 5 -2.31 -28.53 -15.48
N HIS A 6 -2.07 -27.35 -16.02
CA HIS A 6 -0.78 -26.66 -15.88
C HIS A 6 -0.59 -26.23 -14.42
N THR A 7 0.10 -27.06 -13.65
CA THR A 7 0.64 -26.74 -12.33
C THR A 7 1.89 -25.86 -12.47
N HIS A 8 1.78 -24.69 -13.11
CA HIS A 8 2.90 -23.78 -13.27
C HIS A 8 3.12 -22.81 -12.10
N ASP A 9 2.33 -22.90 -11.03
CA ASP A 9 2.33 -21.86 -9.97
C ASP A 9 3.09 -22.25 -8.69
N ALA A 10 3.49 -23.50 -8.49
CA ALA A 10 4.07 -23.95 -7.23
C ALA A 10 5.37 -23.21 -6.83
N PRO A 11 6.41 -23.06 -7.68
CA PRO A 11 7.65 -22.40 -7.28
C PRO A 11 7.47 -20.88 -7.10
N THR A 12 6.60 -20.24 -7.88
CA THR A 12 6.29 -18.80 -7.77
C THR A 12 5.54 -18.52 -6.48
N THR A 13 4.57 -19.36 -6.12
CA THR A 13 3.80 -19.24 -4.88
C THR A 13 4.67 -19.42 -3.63
N VAL A 14 5.59 -20.40 -3.63
CA VAL A 14 6.53 -20.60 -2.51
C VAL A 14 7.46 -19.40 -2.34
N ARG A 15 7.99 -18.87 -3.44
CA ARG A 15 8.86 -17.69 -3.41
C ARG A 15 8.11 -16.47 -2.89
N LEU A 16 6.91 -16.23 -3.41
CA LEU A 16 6.05 -15.14 -2.97
C LEU A 16 5.72 -15.25 -1.48
N ARG A 17 5.33 -16.44 -1.01
CA ARG A 17 5.05 -16.68 0.41
C ARG A 17 6.24 -16.33 1.30
N ARG A 18 7.46 -16.72 0.91
CA ARG A 18 8.68 -16.37 1.67
C ARG A 18 8.90 -14.86 1.72
N ILE A 19 8.70 -14.16 0.60
CA ILE A 19 8.82 -12.70 0.53
C ILE A 19 7.78 -12.05 1.43
N LEU A 20 6.52 -12.47 1.36
CA LEU A 20 5.45 -11.91 2.20
C LEU A 20 5.70 -12.16 3.69
N ILE A 21 6.21 -13.34 4.08
CA ILE A 21 6.59 -13.61 5.48
C ILE A 21 7.74 -12.69 5.90
N PHE A 22 8.75 -12.53 5.07
CA PHE A 22 9.88 -11.65 5.37
C PHE A 22 9.43 -10.20 5.55
N VAL A 23 8.62 -9.69 4.63
CA VAL A 23 8.06 -8.34 4.67
C VAL A 23 7.16 -8.13 5.88
N LEU A 24 6.32 -9.13 6.22
CA LEU A 24 5.50 -9.13 7.44
C LEU A 24 6.35 -9.02 8.70
N ILE A 25 7.39 -9.86 8.83
CA ILE A 25 8.29 -9.84 9.99
C ILE A 25 8.98 -8.48 10.10
N LEU A 26 9.42 -7.92 8.96
CA LEU A 26 10.10 -6.65 8.93
C LEU A 26 9.20 -5.50 9.43
N ASN A 27 7.96 -5.43 8.93
CA ASN A 27 6.99 -4.40 9.35
C ASN A 27 6.52 -4.62 10.80
N ALA A 28 6.27 -5.85 11.21
CA ALA A 28 5.94 -6.15 12.61
C ALA A 28 7.11 -5.81 13.57
N GLY A 29 8.35 -5.98 13.11
CA GLY A 29 9.54 -5.56 13.85
C GLY A 29 9.63 -4.03 14.00
N MET A 30 9.38 -3.29 12.93
CA MET A 30 9.35 -1.82 12.95
C MET A 30 8.24 -1.28 13.86
N PHE A 31 7.05 -1.88 13.85
CA PHE A 31 5.98 -1.55 14.80
C PHE A 31 6.45 -1.59 16.26
N GLY A 32 7.29 -2.57 16.62
CA GLY A 32 7.83 -2.70 17.98
C GLY A 32 8.91 -1.68 18.33
N VAL A 33 9.54 -1.04 17.34
CA VAL A 33 10.66 -0.10 17.54
C VAL A 33 10.20 1.35 17.59
N GLU A 34 9.11 1.71 16.90
CA GLU A 34 8.72 3.10 16.68
C GLU A 34 7.23 3.34 16.94
N MET A 35 6.92 3.97 18.09
CA MET A 35 5.54 4.31 18.43
C MET A 35 4.93 5.43 17.58
N ALA A 36 5.72 6.28 16.93
CA ALA A 36 5.20 7.42 16.16
C ALA A 36 4.55 6.99 14.82
N ASP A 37 5.16 6.00 14.12
CA ASP A 37 4.63 5.43 12.87
C ASP A 37 4.04 4.03 13.08
N ALA A 38 3.77 3.66 14.34
CA ALA A 38 3.29 2.34 14.71
C ALA A 38 2.01 1.92 13.98
N LEU A 39 1.10 2.87 13.71
CA LEU A 39 -0.14 2.58 13.00
C LEU A 39 0.08 2.24 11.53
N ASP A 40 1.06 2.86 10.88
CA ASP A 40 1.41 2.58 9.49
C ASP A 40 1.99 1.17 9.35
N PHE A 41 3.00 0.84 10.17
CA PHE A 41 3.60 -0.50 10.20
C PHE A 41 2.64 -1.60 10.63
N LEU A 42 1.69 -1.30 11.53
CA LEU A 42 0.62 -2.23 11.91
C LEU A 42 -0.33 -2.47 10.73
N GLY A 43 -0.72 -1.41 10.01
CA GLY A 43 -1.54 -1.48 8.81
C GLY A 43 -0.89 -2.32 7.71
N ASP A 44 0.40 -2.11 7.50
CA ASP A 44 1.21 -2.88 6.56
C ASP A 44 1.31 -4.35 6.97
N ALA A 45 1.65 -4.63 8.23
CA ALA A 45 1.71 -5.99 8.75
C ALA A 45 0.35 -6.70 8.61
N ALA A 46 -0.75 -6.03 8.90
CA ALA A 46 -2.09 -6.57 8.70
C ALA A 46 -2.37 -6.86 7.21
N THR A 47 -1.98 -5.95 6.31
CA THR A 47 -2.11 -6.13 4.86
C THR A 47 -1.34 -7.35 4.35
N TYR A 48 -0.08 -7.53 4.79
CA TYR A 48 0.73 -8.70 4.44
C TYR A 48 0.19 -9.98 5.07
N GLY A 49 -0.25 -9.92 6.34
CA GLY A 49 -0.86 -11.05 7.05
C GLY A 49 -2.13 -11.54 6.36
N ILE A 50 -3.06 -10.65 6.05
CA ILE A 50 -4.27 -10.98 5.29
C ILE A 50 -3.91 -11.60 3.94
N THR A 51 -2.95 -11.02 3.22
CA THR A 51 -2.50 -11.52 1.92
C THR A 51 -1.96 -12.94 2.02
N LEU A 52 -1.15 -13.24 3.05
CA LEU A 52 -0.64 -14.60 3.32
C LEU A 52 -1.77 -15.59 3.59
N CYS A 53 -2.75 -15.21 4.40
CA CYS A 53 -3.88 -16.06 4.75
C CYS A 53 -4.71 -16.45 3.51
N VAL A 54 -4.94 -15.50 2.60
CA VAL A 54 -5.78 -15.74 1.41
C VAL A 54 -5.01 -16.23 0.19
N LEU A 55 -3.66 -16.29 0.24
CA LEU A 55 -2.79 -16.57 -0.90
C LEU A 55 -3.13 -17.88 -1.63
N THR A 56 -3.49 -18.91 -0.88
CA THR A 56 -3.84 -20.25 -1.39
C THR A 56 -5.36 -20.47 -1.50
N MET A 57 -6.15 -19.48 -1.13
CA MET A 57 -7.60 -19.54 -1.20
C MET A 57 -8.12 -19.27 -2.62
N SER A 58 -9.42 -19.53 -2.84
CA SER A 58 -10.08 -19.23 -4.11
C SER A 58 -9.98 -17.75 -4.47
N LEU A 59 -10.11 -17.45 -5.77
CA LEU A 59 -10.06 -16.08 -6.29
C LEU A 59 -11.04 -15.14 -5.56
N ARG A 60 -12.23 -15.64 -5.19
CA ARG A 60 -13.23 -14.85 -4.45
C ARG A 60 -12.70 -14.32 -3.12
N TRP A 61 -11.98 -15.14 -2.36
CA TRP A 61 -11.37 -14.71 -1.11
C TRP A 61 -10.24 -13.71 -1.32
N ARG A 62 -9.40 -13.93 -2.34
CA ARG A 62 -8.31 -13.02 -2.71
C ARG A 62 -8.84 -11.67 -3.18
N ALA A 63 -9.82 -11.66 -4.07
CA ALA A 63 -10.45 -10.44 -4.55
C ALA A 63 -11.27 -9.73 -3.44
N GLY A 64 -11.96 -10.48 -2.57
CA GLY A 64 -12.64 -9.92 -1.41
C GLY A 64 -11.68 -9.23 -0.44
N SER A 65 -10.54 -9.84 -0.15
CA SER A 65 -9.50 -9.23 0.68
C SER A 65 -8.91 -7.96 0.04
N ALA A 66 -8.72 -7.97 -1.29
CA ALA A 66 -8.28 -6.80 -2.04
C ALA A 66 -9.30 -5.64 -1.96
N LEU A 67 -10.60 -5.96 -2.04
CA LEU A 67 -11.67 -4.96 -1.85
C LEU A 67 -11.59 -4.30 -0.48
N ILE A 68 -11.47 -5.08 0.60
CA ILE A 68 -11.34 -4.54 1.96
C ILE A 68 -10.13 -3.62 2.05
N LYS A 69 -8.97 -4.06 1.57
CA LYS A 69 -7.75 -3.25 1.56
C LYS A 69 -7.89 -1.98 0.71
N GLY A 70 -8.50 -2.08 -0.47
CA GLY A 70 -8.78 -0.94 -1.34
C GLY A 70 -9.68 0.09 -0.67
N VAL A 71 -10.76 -0.34 -0.02
CA VAL A 71 -11.67 0.54 0.73
C VAL A 71 -10.93 1.19 1.91
N SER A 72 -10.14 0.43 2.67
CA SER A 72 -9.34 0.97 3.79
C SER A 72 -8.36 2.04 3.32
N MET A 73 -7.65 1.82 2.19
CA MET A 73 -6.77 2.82 1.57
C MET A 73 -7.54 4.09 1.17
N GLY A 74 -8.75 3.93 0.62
CA GLY A 74 -9.59 5.06 0.24
C GLY A 74 -10.05 5.88 1.45
N LEU A 75 -10.51 5.22 2.51
CA LEU A 75 -10.90 5.86 3.76
C LEU A 75 -9.72 6.60 4.40
N PHE A 76 -8.55 5.97 4.42
CA PHE A 76 -7.32 6.60 4.90
C PHE A 76 -6.95 7.84 4.07
N GLY A 77 -7.02 7.76 2.73
CA GLY A 77 -6.76 8.90 1.85
C GLY A 77 -7.73 10.07 2.09
N VAL A 78 -9.02 9.80 2.30
CA VAL A 78 -10.02 10.82 2.67
C VAL A 78 -9.71 11.42 4.03
N PHE A 79 -9.32 10.60 5.01
CA PHE A 79 -8.94 11.07 6.34
C PHE A 79 -7.73 12.01 6.28
N VAL A 80 -6.66 11.61 5.57
CA VAL A 80 -5.46 12.45 5.40
C VAL A 80 -5.81 13.78 4.73
N LEU A 81 -6.66 13.76 3.71
CA LEU A 81 -7.12 14.99 3.05
C LEU A 81 -7.92 15.90 3.99
N ALA A 82 -8.82 15.33 4.80
CA ALA A 82 -9.57 16.09 5.80
C ALA A 82 -8.65 16.72 6.85
N MET A 83 -7.64 15.99 7.31
CA MET A 83 -6.62 16.51 8.24
C MET A 83 -5.79 17.63 7.62
N ALA A 84 -5.39 17.50 6.35
CA ALA A 84 -4.66 18.55 5.63
C ALA A 84 -5.48 19.84 5.51
N VAL A 85 -6.79 19.73 5.20
CA VAL A 85 -7.71 20.87 5.17
C VAL A 85 -7.86 21.49 6.56
N TRP A 86 -8.03 20.68 7.61
CA TRP A 86 -8.09 21.16 8.98
C TRP A 86 -6.84 21.94 9.37
N GLN A 87 -5.66 21.40 9.08
CA GLN A 87 -4.38 22.01 9.36
C GLN A 87 -4.21 23.34 8.58
N ALA A 88 -4.64 23.40 7.32
CA ALA A 88 -4.61 24.61 6.52
C ALA A 88 -5.49 25.74 7.13
N VAL A 89 -6.63 25.37 7.74
CA VAL A 89 -7.55 26.34 8.36
C VAL A 89 -7.09 26.78 9.75
N THR A 90 -6.53 25.86 10.54
CA THR A 90 -6.13 26.14 11.96
C THR A 90 -4.71 26.69 12.10
N GLY A 91 -3.86 26.52 11.05
CA GLY A 91 -2.47 26.99 11.08
C GLY A 91 -1.56 26.23 12.05
N THR A 92 -1.93 25.00 12.44
CA THR A 92 -1.11 24.17 13.34
C THR A 92 0.16 23.69 12.64
N LEU A 93 1.32 23.82 13.31
CA LEU A 93 2.61 23.33 12.79
C LEU A 93 2.91 21.94 13.35
N PRO A 94 3.27 20.95 12.52
CA PRO A 94 3.71 19.65 12.99
C PRO A 94 5.10 19.72 13.63
N GLY A 95 5.36 18.82 14.59
CA GLY A 95 6.68 18.71 15.24
C GLY A 95 7.70 18.01 14.33
N TYR A 96 8.65 18.74 13.79
CA TYR A 96 9.63 18.26 12.80
C TYR A 96 10.82 17.46 13.36
N GLN A 97 11.07 17.50 14.67
CA GLN A 97 12.32 16.97 15.25
C GLN A 97 12.43 15.45 15.29
N THR A 98 11.33 14.73 15.39
CA THR A 98 11.29 13.26 15.39
C THR A 98 11.19 12.65 14.00
N MET A 99 10.87 13.43 12.97
CA MET A 99 10.56 12.95 11.63
C MET A 99 11.78 12.42 10.84
N GLY A 100 13.00 12.82 11.17
CA GLY A 100 14.18 12.56 10.32
C GLY A 100 14.70 11.13 10.39
N VAL A 101 15.02 10.63 11.59
CA VAL A 101 15.62 9.28 11.76
C VAL A 101 14.57 8.20 11.53
N VAL A 102 13.37 8.40 12.08
CA VAL A 102 12.22 7.53 11.93
C VAL A 102 11.81 7.41 10.46
N GLY A 103 11.64 8.54 9.78
CA GLY A 103 11.30 8.57 8.37
C GLY A 103 12.33 7.91 7.45
N PHE A 104 13.63 7.98 7.78
CA PHE A 104 14.66 7.27 7.01
C PHE A 104 14.58 5.75 7.20
N ALA A 105 14.36 5.29 8.42
CA ALA A 105 14.17 3.86 8.70
C ALA A 105 12.91 3.32 8.01
N ALA A 106 11.78 4.02 8.14
CA ALA A 106 10.52 3.69 7.49
C ALA A 106 10.67 3.66 5.95
N LEU A 107 11.31 4.67 5.35
CA LEU A 107 11.61 4.71 3.93
C LEU A 107 12.42 3.48 3.49
N SER A 108 13.45 3.13 4.24
CA SER A 108 14.33 2.00 3.90
C SER A 108 13.55 0.68 3.87
N VAL A 109 12.69 0.46 4.87
CA VAL A 109 11.84 -0.73 4.96
C VAL A 109 10.81 -0.75 3.83
N ASN A 110 10.05 0.32 3.63
CA ASN A 110 8.98 0.37 2.64
C ASN A 110 9.51 0.32 1.21
N LEU A 111 10.68 0.93 0.94
CA LEU A 111 11.36 0.82 -0.35
C LEU A 111 11.80 -0.63 -0.61
N LEU A 112 12.39 -1.30 0.38
CA LEU A 112 12.76 -2.70 0.27
C LEU A 112 11.54 -3.58 -0.01
N CYS A 113 10.44 -3.36 0.72
CA CYS A 113 9.18 -4.06 0.50
C CYS A 113 8.65 -3.85 -0.92
N ALA A 114 8.59 -2.62 -1.39
CA ALA A 114 8.13 -2.30 -2.74
C ALA A 114 9.01 -2.96 -3.82
N LEU A 115 10.34 -2.95 -3.65
CA LEU A 115 11.28 -3.59 -4.59
C LEU A 115 11.12 -5.11 -4.61
N LEU A 116 10.91 -5.75 -3.47
CA LEU A 116 10.67 -7.20 -3.40
C LEU A 116 9.34 -7.60 -4.05
N LEU A 117 8.34 -6.74 -3.93
CA LEU A 117 6.98 -6.99 -4.43
C LEU A 117 6.75 -6.56 -5.88
N ILE A 118 7.66 -5.76 -6.48
CA ILE A 118 7.48 -5.21 -7.83
C ILE A 118 7.24 -6.29 -8.90
N ARG A 119 7.82 -7.48 -8.74
CA ARG A 119 7.65 -8.61 -9.66
C ARG A 119 6.23 -9.19 -9.65
N PHE A 120 5.45 -8.91 -8.60
CA PHE A 120 4.09 -9.43 -8.41
C PHE A 120 3.02 -8.36 -8.66
N ARG A 121 3.40 -7.16 -9.07
CA ARG A 121 2.50 -6.01 -9.30
C ARG A 121 1.42 -6.25 -10.34
N GLU A 122 1.65 -7.18 -11.28
CA GLU A 122 0.73 -7.52 -12.37
C GLU A 122 -0.06 -8.80 -12.09
N GLY A 123 0.04 -9.35 -10.87
CA GLY A 123 -0.77 -10.46 -10.39
C GLY A 123 -2.24 -10.09 -10.23
N ASP A 124 -2.95 -10.90 -9.47
CA ASP A 124 -4.35 -10.63 -9.12
C ASP A 124 -4.51 -9.34 -8.28
N SER A 125 -5.75 -8.94 -8.04
CA SER A 125 -6.08 -7.73 -7.28
C SER A 125 -5.47 -7.72 -5.87
N ASN A 126 -5.35 -8.91 -5.23
CA ASN A 126 -4.74 -9.04 -3.92
C ASN A 126 -3.23 -8.71 -3.95
N MET A 127 -2.49 -9.22 -4.93
CA MET A 127 -1.07 -8.91 -5.11
C MET A 127 -0.84 -7.45 -5.51
N ARG A 128 -1.68 -6.94 -6.39
CA ARG A 128 -1.65 -5.55 -6.79
C ARG A 128 -1.87 -4.60 -5.62
N SER A 129 -2.83 -4.92 -4.73
CA SER A 129 -3.11 -4.09 -3.55
C SER A 129 -1.89 -3.97 -2.63
N VAL A 130 -1.21 -5.10 -2.37
CA VAL A 130 0.00 -5.14 -1.52
C VAL A 130 1.13 -4.30 -2.12
N TRP A 131 1.40 -4.46 -3.42
CA TRP A 131 2.44 -3.67 -4.07
C TRP A 131 2.12 -2.18 -4.10
N LEU A 132 0.86 -1.79 -4.36
CA LEU A 132 0.44 -0.39 -4.37
C LEU A 132 0.57 0.25 -2.98
N CYS A 133 0.24 -0.49 -1.90
CA CYS A 133 0.44 -0.07 -0.53
C CYS A 133 1.92 0.25 -0.31
N SER A 134 2.80 -0.73 -0.41
CA SER A 134 4.24 -0.55 -0.18
C SER A 134 4.89 0.53 -1.06
N ARG A 135 4.44 0.67 -2.31
CA ARG A 135 4.91 1.74 -3.18
C ARG A 135 4.49 3.12 -2.67
N ASN A 136 3.22 3.26 -2.26
CA ASN A 136 2.70 4.51 -1.75
C ASN A 136 3.44 4.93 -0.48
N ASP A 137 3.67 3.98 0.43
CA ASP A 137 4.37 4.22 1.70
C ASP A 137 5.82 4.65 1.46
N ALA A 138 6.52 4.02 0.51
CA ALA A 138 7.86 4.45 0.11
C ALA A 138 7.85 5.87 -0.47
N ILE A 139 6.89 6.22 -1.33
CA ILE A 139 6.75 7.57 -1.90
C ILE A 139 6.40 8.57 -0.79
N SER A 140 5.49 8.21 0.12
CA SER A 140 5.07 9.03 1.25
C SER A 140 6.23 9.37 2.17
N ASN A 141 7.06 8.39 2.49
CA ASN A 141 8.24 8.62 3.34
C ASN A 141 9.27 9.56 2.69
N VAL A 142 9.50 9.44 1.37
CA VAL A 142 10.35 10.41 0.65
C VAL A 142 9.73 11.81 0.70
N ALA A 143 8.44 11.92 0.43
CA ALA A 143 7.74 13.19 0.44
C ALA A 143 7.73 13.82 1.84
N LEU A 144 7.55 13.03 2.89
CA LEU A 144 7.62 13.46 4.29
C LEU A 144 9.00 14.00 4.67
N MET A 145 10.08 13.35 4.23
CA MET A 145 11.44 13.84 4.46
C MET A 145 11.69 15.20 3.76
N ILE A 146 11.15 15.35 2.53
CA ILE A 146 11.24 16.64 1.79
C ILE A 146 10.43 17.72 2.52
N ALA A 147 9.22 17.38 3.00
CA ALA A 147 8.39 18.32 3.77
C ALA A 147 9.06 18.75 5.06
N ALA A 148 9.64 17.82 5.82
CA ALA A 148 10.36 18.12 7.06
C ALA A 148 11.50 19.11 6.82
N ALA A 149 12.27 18.92 5.75
CA ALA A 149 13.33 19.87 5.36
C ALA A 149 12.73 21.23 4.94
N GLY A 150 11.60 21.24 4.24
CA GLY A 150 10.90 22.46 3.83
C GLY A 150 10.32 23.24 5.01
N VAL A 151 9.67 22.57 5.96
CA VAL A 151 9.13 23.19 7.18
C VAL A 151 10.26 23.80 8.01
N PHE A 152 11.39 23.10 8.16
CA PHE A 152 12.58 23.61 8.84
C PHE A 152 13.14 24.86 8.18
N ALA A 153 13.15 24.93 6.84
CA ALA A 153 13.70 26.06 6.09
C ALA A 153 12.79 27.29 6.05
N CYS A 154 11.45 27.08 6.03
CA CYS A 154 10.48 28.16 5.78
C CYS A 154 9.66 28.54 7.02
N GLU A 155 9.72 27.79 8.11
CA GLU A 155 8.92 27.96 9.34
C GLU A 155 7.40 28.06 9.07
N THR A 156 6.92 27.35 8.03
CA THR A 156 5.52 27.33 7.61
C THR A 156 5.01 25.90 7.45
N GLY A 157 3.72 25.65 7.67
CA GLY A 157 3.08 24.33 7.49
C GLY A 157 2.75 23.97 6.04
N TRP A 158 2.96 24.86 5.07
CA TRP A 158 2.59 24.62 3.67
C TRP A 158 3.28 23.41 3.01
N PRO A 159 4.57 23.14 3.24
CA PRO A 159 5.21 21.95 2.68
C PRO A 159 4.56 20.65 3.16
N ASP A 160 4.18 20.57 4.44
CA ASP A 160 3.51 19.41 5.01
C ASP A 160 2.11 19.20 4.40
N ILE A 161 1.32 20.29 4.28
CA ILE A 161 0.01 20.25 3.61
C ILE A 161 0.13 19.80 2.15
N ALA A 162 1.13 20.29 1.42
CA ALA A 162 1.35 19.89 0.03
C ALA A 162 1.65 18.38 -0.07
N VAL A 163 2.49 17.86 0.81
CA VAL A 163 2.79 16.42 0.87
C VAL A 163 1.55 15.61 1.26
N ALA A 164 0.79 16.04 2.26
CA ALA A 164 -0.44 15.36 2.66
C ALA A 164 -1.45 15.26 1.50
N VAL A 165 -1.59 16.31 0.68
CA VAL A 165 -2.44 16.28 -0.53
C VAL A 165 -1.92 15.29 -1.56
N VAL A 166 -0.61 15.22 -1.79
CA VAL A 166 -0.01 14.24 -2.69
C VAL A 166 -0.24 12.81 -2.19
N MET A 167 -0.02 12.57 -0.89
CA MET A 167 -0.24 11.27 -0.26
C MET A 167 -1.71 10.83 -0.37
N ALA A 168 -2.65 11.72 -0.06
CA ALA A 168 -4.07 11.45 -0.22
C ALA A 168 -4.42 11.11 -1.67
N GLY A 169 -3.88 11.86 -2.64
CA GLY A 169 -4.06 11.60 -4.07
C GLY A 169 -3.55 10.22 -4.49
N LEU A 170 -2.38 9.82 -4.01
CA LEU A 170 -1.81 8.48 -4.26
C LEU A 170 -2.67 7.38 -3.64
N ALA A 171 -3.10 7.55 -2.38
CA ALA A 171 -3.96 6.60 -1.69
C ALA A 171 -5.31 6.42 -2.39
N LEU A 172 -5.98 7.50 -2.76
CA LEU A 172 -7.26 7.48 -3.48
C LEU A 172 -7.13 6.86 -4.88
N SER A 173 -6.08 7.21 -5.62
CA SER A 173 -5.80 6.63 -6.93
C SER A 173 -5.54 5.12 -6.85
N SER A 174 -4.77 4.69 -5.86
CA SER A 174 -4.46 3.28 -5.64
C SER A 174 -5.70 2.51 -5.16
N SER A 175 -6.47 3.07 -4.24
CA SER A 175 -7.77 2.54 -3.80
C SER A 175 -8.69 2.27 -4.99
N TRP A 176 -8.87 3.25 -5.85
CA TRP A 176 -9.70 3.13 -7.05
C TRP A 176 -9.22 2.00 -7.97
N GLN A 177 -7.91 1.91 -8.22
CA GLN A 177 -7.32 0.86 -9.05
C GLN A 177 -7.56 -0.53 -8.46
N VAL A 178 -7.35 -0.70 -7.14
CA VAL A 178 -7.54 -1.98 -6.45
C VAL A 178 -9.00 -2.38 -6.44
N ILE A 179 -9.91 -1.48 -6.09
CA ILE A 179 -11.36 -1.74 -6.05
C ILE A 179 -11.86 -2.17 -7.43
N ARG A 180 -11.51 -1.42 -8.49
CA ARG A 180 -11.92 -1.78 -9.86
C ARG A 180 -11.38 -3.14 -10.28
N HIS A 181 -10.14 -3.44 -9.94
CA HIS A 181 -9.51 -4.71 -10.27
C HIS A 181 -10.21 -5.87 -9.55
N ALA A 182 -10.42 -5.74 -8.24
CA ALA A 182 -11.10 -6.75 -7.43
C ALA A 182 -12.56 -6.99 -7.88
N LEU A 183 -13.29 -5.93 -8.21
CA LEU A 183 -14.65 -6.05 -8.73
C LEU A 183 -14.69 -6.76 -10.10
N ALA A 184 -13.72 -6.49 -10.98
CA ALA A 184 -13.61 -7.19 -12.26
C ALA A 184 -13.36 -8.70 -12.06
N GLU A 185 -12.44 -9.06 -11.15
CA GLU A 185 -12.18 -10.47 -10.82
C GLU A 185 -13.38 -11.19 -10.19
N LEU A 186 -14.12 -10.49 -9.31
CA LEU A 186 -15.34 -11.05 -8.71
C LEU A 186 -16.44 -11.27 -9.74
N ARG A 187 -16.57 -10.38 -10.73
CA ARG A 187 -17.56 -10.46 -11.79
C ARG A 187 -17.21 -11.54 -12.80
N ASP A 188 -15.97 -11.58 -13.26
CA ASP A 188 -15.52 -12.44 -14.34
C ASP A 188 -15.22 -13.87 -13.83
N GLY A 189 -14.99 -14.04 -12.52
CA GLY A 189 -14.72 -15.32 -11.87
C GLY A 189 -13.32 -15.89 -12.17
N GLU A 190 -12.46 -15.12 -12.81
CA GLU A 190 -11.09 -15.48 -13.20
C GLU A 190 -10.13 -14.30 -12.94
N PRO A 191 -8.80 -14.55 -12.80
CA PRO A 191 -7.82 -13.49 -12.65
C PRO A 191 -7.84 -12.56 -13.86
N VAL A 192 -7.95 -11.25 -13.60
CA VAL A 192 -7.99 -10.23 -14.64
C VAL A 192 -6.62 -9.51 -14.67
N PRO A 193 -5.94 -9.41 -15.83
CA PRO A 193 -4.72 -8.63 -15.93
C PRO A 193 -4.94 -7.16 -15.57
N ALA A 194 -4.02 -6.59 -14.81
CA ALA A 194 -4.12 -5.24 -14.26
C ALA A 194 -4.38 -4.15 -15.32
N ASN A 195 -3.78 -4.29 -16.51
CA ASN A 195 -3.98 -3.40 -17.64
C ASN A 195 -5.42 -3.43 -18.19
N ARG A 196 -6.05 -4.60 -18.22
CA ARG A 196 -7.44 -4.76 -18.65
C ARG A 196 -8.40 -4.17 -17.63
N ALA A 197 -8.18 -4.42 -16.34
CA ALA A 197 -8.96 -3.86 -15.26
C ALA A 197 -8.93 -2.30 -15.28
N ALA A 198 -7.78 -1.71 -15.61
CA ALA A 198 -7.63 -0.27 -15.74
C ALA A 198 -8.46 0.34 -16.88
N LEU A 199 -8.62 -0.39 -17.99
CA LEU A 199 -9.34 0.10 -19.18
C LEU A 199 -10.86 -0.09 -19.09
N GLY A 200 -11.37 -0.85 -18.12
CA GLY A 200 -12.81 -1.14 -17.96
C GLY A 200 -13.44 -1.88 -19.16
N ARG A 201 -12.63 -2.56 -20.00
CA ARG A 201 -13.13 -3.25 -21.19
C ARG A 201 -13.69 -4.61 -20.79
N PRO A 202 -15.00 -4.88 -21.09
CA PRO A 202 -15.54 -6.23 -21.07
C PRO A 202 -14.84 -7.10 -22.14
N ARG A 203 -15.04 -8.41 -22.06
CA ARG A 203 -14.60 -9.34 -23.11
C ARG A 203 -15.32 -9.07 -24.42
#